data_d10d966ec7b3320cc5e1a266e00d1a3b
#
_entry.id   d10d966ec7b3320cc5e1a266e00d1a3b
#
_cell.length_a   1.000
_cell.length_b   1.000
_cell.length_c   1.000
_cell.angle_alpha   90.00
_cell.angle_beta   90.00
_cell.angle_gamma   90.00
#
_symmetry.space_group_name_H-M   'P 1'
#
loop_
_entity.id
_entity.type
_entity.pdbx_description
1 polymer ?
#
loop_
_entity_poly.entity_id
_entity_poly.type
_entity_poly.pdbx_seq_one_letter_code
_entity_poly.pdbx_strand_id
1 'polypeptide(L)'
;MNIRRFLPEDSKEVSDLIAKTLREVNSKDYSMEYLEKDIQRLQPKDILQRAEWTHFYVVCDADKIVGCGAIGPYWGREDESSLFTIFVLPEYQGKGIGRKIIETLEQDDFFFRANRIEIPASITALDFYMHMGYGYKDGVKTFDEEEQVYRLEKRK
;
A
#
# COMPACT_ATOMS: atom_id res chain seq x y z
N MET A 1 -17.93 -4.05 -7.47
CA MET A 1 -17.00 -3.47 -6.50
C MET A 1 -16.75 -2.02 -6.79
N ASN A 2 -16.50 -1.26 -5.73
CA ASN A 2 -16.41 0.18 -5.83
C ASN A 2 -15.17 0.65 -5.05
N ILE A 3 -14.45 1.66 -5.58
CA ILE A 3 -13.35 2.32 -4.87
C ILE A 3 -13.81 3.72 -4.50
N ARG A 4 -13.55 4.11 -3.25
CA ARG A 4 -13.86 5.45 -2.75
C ARG A 4 -12.78 5.92 -1.78
N ARG A 5 -12.84 7.20 -1.44
CA ARG A 5 -11.94 7.77 -0.42
C ARG A 5 -12.28 7.18 0.95
N PHE A 6 -11.25 6.99 1.74
CA PHE A 6 -11.33 6.56 3.13
C PHE A 6 -12.11 7.59 3.96
N LEU A 7 -12.93 7.09 4.89
CA LEU A 7 -13.64 7.89 5.88
C LEU A 7 -13.14 7.49 7.28
N PRO A 8 -13.15 8.40 8.26
CA PRO A 8 -12.65 8.07 9.61
C PRO A 8 -13.29 6.82 10.23
N GLU A 9 -14.57 6.58 9.97
CA GLU A 9 -15.29 5.40 10.46
C GLU A 9 -14.77 4.08 9.86
N ASP A 10 -13.97 4.13 8.79
CA ASP A 10 -13.38 2.94 8.16
C ASP A 10 -12.14 2.43 8.90
N SER A 11 -11.60 3.21 9.84
CA SER A 11 -10.27 2.97 10.42
C SER A 11 -10.13 1.59 11.04
N LYS A 12 -11.13 1.12 11.78
CA LYS A 12 -11.06 -0.21 12.42
C LYS A 12 -11.10 -1.33 11.38
N GLU A 13 -12.00 -1.24 10.41
CA GLU A 13 -12.12 -2.27 9.38
C GLU A 13 -10.87 -2.34 8.52
N VAL A 14 -10.27 -1.20 8.18
CA VAL A 14 -9.01 -1.15 7.43
C VAL A 14 -7.87 -1.76 8.24
N SER A 15 -7.77 -1.42 9.52
CA SER A 15 -6.75 -1.98 10.41
C SER A 15 -6.89 -3.51 10.52
N ASP A 16 -8.11 -4.00 10.68
CA ASP A 16 -8.38 -5.45 10.76
C ASP A 16 -8.02 -6.15 9.44
N LEU A 17 -8.35 -5.54 8.30
CA LEU A 17 -8.00 -6.04 6.98
C LEU A 17 -6.49 -6.19 6.82
N ILE A 18 -5.75 -5.18 7.22
CA ILE A 18 -4.29 -5.18 7.12
C ILE A 18 -3.69 -6.27 8.01
N ALA A 19 -4.15 -6.36 9.27
CA ALA A 19 -3.65 -7.39 10.19
C ALA A 19 -3.90 -8.80 9.66
N LYS A 20 -5.10 -9.05 9.15
CA LYS A 20 -5.45 -10.36 8.59
C LYS A 20 -4.57 -10.69 7.38
N THR A 21 -4.38 -9.73 6.48
CA THR A 21 -3.58 -9.93 5.28
C THR A 21 -2.12 -10.20 5.63
N LEU A 22 -1.56 -9.44 6.56
CA LEU A 22 -0.18 -9.65 7.00
C LEU A 22 -0.01 -11.05 7.59
N ARG A 23 -0.93 -11.49 8.43
CA ARG A 23 -0.83 -12.79 9.11
C ARG A 23 -1.04 -13.97 8.16
N GLU A 24 -1.92 -13.83 7.16
CA GLU A 24 -2.30 -14.96 6.31
C GLU A 24 -1.57 -14.99 4.96
N VAL A 25 -1.13 -13.85 4.45
CA VAL A 25 -0.46 -13.78 3.13
C VAL A 25 1.02 -13.50 3.28
N ASN A 26 1.38 -12.42 3.99
CA ASN A 26 2.78 -12.02 4.13
C ASN A 26 3.59 -12.98 5.01
N SER A 27 2.92 -13.80 5.82
CA SER A 27 3.59 -14.76 6.72
C SER A 27 4.43 -15.81 5.98
N LYS A 28 4.22 -16.00 4.69
CA LYS A 28 5.08 -16.91 3.89
C LYS A 28 6.48 -16.33 3.68
N ASP A 29 6.64 -15.00 3.79
CA ASP A 29 7.90 -14.31 3.50
C ASP A 29 8.50 -13.60 4.71
N TYR A 30 7.78 -13.50 5.83
CA TYR A 30 8.19 -12.76 7.02
C TYR A 30 7.93 -13.56 8.29
N SER A 31 8.74 -13.31 9.33
CA SER A 31 8.50 -13.91 10.63
C SER A 31 7.26 -13.30 11.28
N MET A 32 6.61 -14.07 12.13
CA MET A 32 5.45 -13.56 12.88
C MET A 32 5.83 -12.42 13.81
N GLU A 33 7.04 -12.46 14.37
CA GLU A 33 7.54 -11.36 15.20
C GLU A 33 7.58 -10.05 14.41
N TYR A 34 8.12 -10.08 13.20
CA TYR A 34 8.15 -8.90 12.33
C TYR A 34 6.75 -8.42 12.00
N LEU A 35 5.86 -9.34 11.61
CA LEU A 35 4.49 -8.99 11.21
C LEU A 35 3.70 -8.39 12.36
N GLU A 36 3.83 -8.93 13.57
CA GLU A 36 3.12 -8.38 14.74
C GLU A 36 3.60 -6.96 15.08
N LYS A 37 4.89 -6.67 14.92
CA LYS A 37 5.40 -5.30 15.08
C LYS A 37 4.79 -4.37 14.03
N ASP A 38 4.69 -4.83 12.80
CA ASP A 38 4.10 -4.06 11.71
C ASP A 38 2.61 -3.78 11.97
N ILE A 39 1.89 -4.79 12.45
CA ILE A 39 0.48 -4.66 12.81
C ILE A 39 0.30 -3.61 13.92
N GLN A 40 1.21 -3.57 14.91
CA GLN A 40 1.13 -2.58 15.99
C GLN A 40 1.32 -1.14 15.49
N ARG A 41 1.91 -0.96 14.34
CA ARG A 41 2.10 0.35 13.70
C ARG A 41 0.95 0.73 12.77
N LEU A 42 -0.03 -0.15 12.61
CA LEU A 42 -1.16 0.02 11.67
C LEU A 42 -2.50 -0.19 12.40
N GLN A 43 -2.57 0.30 13.62
CA GLN A 43 -3.79 0.30 14.41
C GLN A 43 -4.75 1.39 13.90
N PRO A 44 -6.02 1.39 14.31
CA PRO A 44 -6.97 2.39 13.80
C PRO A 44 -6.49 3.83 13.93
N LYS A 45 -5.85 4.19 15.05
CA LYS A 45 -5.30 5.55 15.24
C LYS A 45 -4.21 5.89 14.23
N ASP A 46 -3.41 4.89 13.85
CA ASP A 46 -2.32 5.08 12.90
C ASP A 46 -2.87 5.25 11.48
N ILE A 47 -3.93 4.53 11.15
CA ILE A 47 -4.62 4.67 9.86
C ILE A 47 -5.24 6.05 9.74
N LEU A 48 -5.92 6.52 10.81
CA LEU A 48 -6.49 7.87 10.84
C LEU A 48 -5.42 8.93 10.60
N GLN A 49 -4.27 8.80 11.27
CA GLN A 49 -3.17 9.74 11.12
C GLN A 49 -2.62 9.72 9.69
N ARG A 50 -2.44 8.55 9.12
CA ARG A 50 -1.94 8.41 7.75
C ARG A 50 -2.89 9.03 6.73
N ALA A 51 -4.18 8.90 6.95
CA ALA A 51 -5.20 9.48 6.07
C ALA A 51 -5.21 11.01 6.08
N GLU A 52 -4.64 11.64 7.11
CA GLU A 52 -4.56 13.10 7.19
C GLU A 52 -3.59 13.71 6.18
N TRP A 53 -2.52 12.98 5.84
CA TRP A 53 -1.48 13.53 4.95
C TRP A 53 -1.35 12.77 3.63
N THR A 54 -2.20 11.78 3.39
CA THR A 54 -2.26 11.05 2.12
C THR A 54 -3.65 11.15 1.53
N HIS A 55 -3.80 10.72 0.27
CA HIS A 55 -5.10 10.39 -0.28
C HIS A 55 -5.28 8.89 -0.11
N PHE A 56 -6.12 8.50 0.82
CA PHE A 56 -6.32 7.11 1.21
C PHE A 56 -7.63 6.59 0.60
N TYR A 57 -7.55 5.42 -0.04
CA TYR A 57 -8.69 4.81 -0.74
C TYR A 57 -9.00 3.45 -0.17
N VAL A 58 -10.28 3.07 -0.24
CA VAL A 58 -10.75 1.74 0.14
C VAL A 58 -11.53 1.13 -1.01
N VAL A 59 -11.42 -0.20 -1.15
CA VAL A 59 -12.20 -0.97 -2.12
C VAL A 59 -13.29 -1.68 -1.37
N CYS A 60 -14.52 -1.51 -1.80
CA CYS A 60 -15.69 -2.09 -1.14
C CYS A 60 -16.37 -3.13 -2.04
N ASP A 61 -16.70 -4.26 -1.45
CA ASP A 61 -17.60 -5.26 -2.02
C ASP A 61 -18.88 -5.15 -1.21
N ALA A 62 -19.91 -4.50 -1.78
CA ALA A 62 -21.09 -4.06 -1.03
C ALA A 62 -20.61 -3.20 0.16
N ASP A 63 -20.96 -3.57 1.39
CA ASP A 63 -20.60 -2.82 2.59
C ASP A 63 -19.26 -3.25 3.21
N LYS A 64 -18.60 -4.25 2.62
CA LYS A 64 -17.36 -4.80 3.17
C LYS A 64 -16.15 -4.18 2.51
N ILE A 65 -15.20 -3.69 3.30
CA ILE A 65 -13.91 -3.21 2.80
C ILE A 65 -13.03 -4.42 2.55
N VAL A 66 -12.57 -4.58 1.30
CA VAL A 66 -11.79 -5.74 0.87
C VAL A 66 -10.38 -5.39 0.41
N GLY A 67 -10.07 -4.10 0.30
CA GLY A 67 -8.73 -3.64 -0.06
C GLY A 67 -8.55 -2.17 0.29
N CYS A 68 -7.30 -1.73 0.29
CA CYS A 68 -6.96 -0.34 0.54
C CYS A 68 -5.65 0.04 -0.14
N GLY A 69 -5.41 1.34 -0.26
CA GLY A 69 -4.16 1.87 -0.76
C GLY A 69 -4.13 3.38 -0.62
N ALA A 70 -2.94 3.95 -0.52
CA ALA A 70 -2.78 5.39 -0.33
C ALA A 70 -1.63 5.92 -1.19
N ILE A 71 -1.71 7.21 -1.50
CA ILE A 71 -0.64 7.95 -2.17
C ILE A 71 -0.46 9.26 -1.43
N GLY A 72 0.78 9.69 -1.26
CA GLY A 72 1.08 10.94 -0.59
C GLY A 72 2.45 11.48 -0.98
N PRO A 73 2.86 12.61 -0.38
CA PRO A 73 4.15 13.21 -0.69
C PRO A 73 5.30 12.34 -0.21
N TYR A 74 6.39 12.35 -0.96
CA TYR A 74 7.61 11.66 -0.60
C TYR A 74 8.54 12.65 0.13
N TRP A 75 8.66 12.47 1.45
CA TRP A 75 9.61 13.20 2.31
C TRP A 75 9.70 14.71 2.03
N GLY A 76 8.54 15.38 1.92
CA GLY A 76 8.47 16.81 1.73
C GLY A 76 8.80 17.31 0.32
N ARG A 77 9.01 16.42 -0.66
CA ARG A 77 9.25 16.80 -2.06
C ARG A 77 7.94 17.10 -2.76
N GLU A 78 7.88 18.19 -3.50
CA GLU A 78 6.69 18.54 -4.28
C GLU A 78 6.61 17.80 -5.60
N ASP A 79 7.76 17.35 -6.11
CA ASP A 79 7.86 16.68 -7.41
C ASP A 79 7.99 15.16 -7.28
N GLU A 80 7.83 14.62 -6.08
CA GLU A 80 7.87 13.18 -5.84
C GLU A 80 6.73 12.75 -4.92
N SER A 81 6.25 11.53 -5.13
CA SER A 81 5.19 10.95 -4.31
C SER A 81 5.52 9.50 -3.99
N SER A 82 4.81 8.94 -3.03
CA SER A 82 4.99 7.53 -2.64
C SER A 82 3.63 6.87 -2.48
N LEU A 83 3.59 5.60 -2.85
CA LEU A 83 2.44 4.75 -2.57
C LEU A 83 2.65 4.08 -1.22
N PHE A 84 1.56 3.90 -0.48
CA PHE A 84 1.59 3.36 0.88
C PHE A 84 0.43 2.43 1.12
N THR A 85 0.63 1.47 2.03
CA THR A 85 -0.46 0.75 2.70
C THR A 85 -1.42 0.08 1.72
N ILE A 86 -0.85 -0.62 0.72
CA ILE A 86 -1.64 -1.32 -0.29
C ILE A 86 -1.83 -2.76 0.18
N PHE A 87 -3.08 -3.13 0.45
CA PHE A 87 -3.44 -4.46 0.94
C PHE A 87 -4.76 -4.92 0.33
N VAL A 88 -4.87 -6.22 0.08
CA VAL A 88 -6.09 -6.87 -0.39
C VAL A 88 -6.34 -8.09 0.50
N LEU A 89 -7.58 -8.26 0.98
CA LEU A 89 -7.94 -9.39 1.82
C LEU A 89 -7.51 -10.72 1.17
N PRO A 90 -7.07 -11.70 1.98
CA PRO A 90 -6.63 -12.99 1.45
C PRO A 90 -7.65 -13.65 0.51
N GLU A 91 -8.92 -13.68 0.89
CA GLU A 91 -9.97 -14.31 0.10
C GLU A 91 -10.33 -13.54 -1.18
N TYR A 92 -9.82 -12.33 -1.34
CA TYR A 92 -10.04 -11.50 -2.53
C TYR A 92 -8.78 -11.39 -3.41
N GLN A 93 -7.72 -12.11 -3.09
CA GLN A 93 -6.51 -12.16 -3.91
C GLN A 93 -6.79 -12.81 -5.27
N GLY A 94 -6.02 -12.41 -6.28
CA GLY A 94 -6.17 -13.00 -7.62
C GLY A 94 -7.39 -12.57 -8.40
N LYS A 95 -8.09 -11.52 -7.99
CA LYS A 95 -9.31 -11.02 -8.64
C LYS A 95 -9.12 -9.65 -9.30
N GLY A 96 -7.90 -9.18 -9.44
CA GLY A 96 -7.60 -7.88 -10.07
C GLY A 96 -7.80 -6.67 -9.17
N ILE A 97 -8.05 -6.85 -7.88
CA ILE A 97 -8.28 -5.73 -6.95
C ILE A 97 -7.02 -4.92 -6.76
N GLY A 98 -5.87 -5.56 -6.62
CA GLY A 98 -4.58 -4.87 -6.51
C GLY A 98 -4.31 -3.97 -7.70
N ARG A 99 -4.56 -4.47 -8.91
CA ARG A 99 -4.43 -3.68 -10.15
C ARG A 99 -5.36 -2.46 -10.11
N LYS A 100 -6.61 -2.67 -9.68
CA LYS A 100 -7.59 -1.60 -9.60
C LYS A 100 -7.15 -0.50 -8.61
N ILE A 101 -6.56 -0.91 -7.50
CA ILE A 101 -6.00 0.04 -6.52
C ILE A 101 -4.89 0.86 -7.17
N ILE A 102 -3.90 0.20 -7.79
CA ILE A 102 -2.79 0.91 -8.44
C ILE A 102 -3.31 1.89 -9.50
N GLU A 103 -4.22 1.44 -10.35
CA GLU A 103 -4.79 2.29 -11.40
C GLU A 103 -5.50 3.51 -10.81
N THR A 104 -6.19 3.33 -9.68
CA THR A 104 -6.85 4.45 -8.99
C THR A 104 -5.83 5.44 -8.44
N LEU A 105 -4.78 4.94 -7.79
CA LEU A 105 -3.72 5.80 -7.24
C LEU A 105 -2.99 6.54 -8.35
N GLU A 106 -2.84 5.92 -9.52
CA GLU A 106 -2.18 6.55 -10.67
C GLU A 106 -3.05 7.59 -11.38
N GLN A 107 -4.29 7.77 -10.95
CA GLN A 107 -5.18 8.83 -11.40
C GLN A 107 -5.33 9.94 -10.36
N ASP A 108 -4.64 9.84 -9.24
CA ASP A 108 -4.71 10.82 -8.15
C ASP A 108 -3.81 12.02 -8.43
N ASP A 109 -4.18 13.19 -7.88
CA ASP A 109 -3.41 14.42 -8.05
C ASP A 109 -1.97 14.28 -7.57
N PHE A 110 -1.73 13.51 -6.50
CA PHE A 110 -0.36 13.26 -6.04
C PHE A 110 0.47 12.50 -7.08
N PHE A 111 -0.16 11.64 -7.87
CA PHE A 111 0.54 10.97 -8.96
C PHE A 111 0.85 11.94 -10.09
N PHE A 112 -0.14 12.75 -10.49
CA PHE A 112 0.03 13.66 -11.62
C PHE A 112 1.08 14.74 -11.38
N ARG A 113 1.18 15.23 -10.16
CA ARG A 113 2.17 16.29 -9.83
C ARG A 113 3.60 15.76 -9.79
N ALA A 114 3.79 14.47 -9.64
CA ALA A 114 5.10 13.88 -9.38
C ALA A 114 5.82 13.48 -10.65
N ASN A 115 7.14 13.65 -10.64
CA ASN A 115 8.03 13.12 -11.70
C ASN A 115 8.51 11.72 -11.37
N ARG A 116 8.46 11.35 -10.10
CA ARG A 116 8.88 10.03 -9.60
C ARG A 116 7.94 9.56 -8.50
N ILE A 117 7.56 8.30 -8.57
CA ILE A 117 6.73 7.66 -7.56
C ILE A 117 7.52 6.50 -6.96
N GLU A 118 7.61 6.44 -5.64
CA GLU A 118 8.30 5.36 -4.94
C GLU A 118 7.31 4.42 -4.27
N ILE A 119 7.67 3.14 -4.21
CA ILE A 119 6.92 2.13 -3.44
C ILE A 119 7.91 1.39 -2.55
N PRO A 120 7.73 1.38 -1.22
CA PRO A 120 8.42 0.43 -0.35
C PRO A 120 7.71 -0.93 -0.48
N ALA A 121 8.23 -1.79 -1.35
CA ALA A 121 7.58 -3.03 -1.72
C ALA A 121 7.94 -4.16 -0.78
N SER A 122 6.94 -4.83 -0.22
CA SER A 122 7.17 -6.06 0.54
C SER A 122 7.72 -7.16 -0.37
N ILE A 123 8.42 -8.12 0.22
CA ILE A 123 8.88 -9.31 -0.50
C ILE A 123 7.68 -9.99 -1.17
N THR A 124 6.58 -10.07 -0.46
CA THR A 124 5.34 -10.74 -0.91
C THR A 124 4.75 -10.10 -2.15
N ALA A 125 4.82 -8.77 -2.27
CA ALA A 125 4.17 -8.03 -3.35
C ALA A 125 5.14 -7.57 -4.44
N LEU A 126 6.42 -7.88 -4.32
CA LEU A 126 7.45 -7.38 -5.24
C LEU A 126 7.11 -7.62 -6.70
N ASP A 127 6.81 -8.87 -7.06
CA ASP A 127 6.54 -9.24 -8.45
C ASP A 127 5.30 -8.53 -8.99
N PHE A 128 4.29 -8.35 -8.15
CA PHE A 128 3.08 -7.64 -8.54
C PHE A 128 3.39 -6.20 -8.93
N TYR A 129 4.17 -5.49 -8.11
CA TYR A 129 4.52 -4.10 -8.41
C TYR A 129 5.39 -3.99 -9.66
N MET A 130 6.29 -4.93 -9.86
CA MET A 130 7.11 -4.94 -11.09
C MET A 130 6.23 -5.17 -12.32
N HIS A 131 5.21 -6.01 -12.20
CA HIS A 131 4.22 -6.21 -13.26
C HIS A 131 3.41 -4.93 -13.57
N MET A 132 3.23 -4.08 -12.56
CA MET A 132 2.53 -2.81 -12.70
C MET A 132 3.42 -1.68 -13.24
N GLY A 133 4.66 -2.00 -13.60
CA GLY A 133 5.57 -1.05 -14.24
C GLY A 133 6.57 -0.37 -13.30
N TYR A 134 6.67 -0.82 -12.05
CA TYR A 134 7.65 -0.28 -11.11
C TYR A 134 8.94 -1.11 -11.20
N GLY A 135 10.08 -0.44 -11.11
CA GLY A 135 11.38 -1.09 -11.13
C GLY A 135 12.21 -0.70 -9.93
N TYR A 136 13.38 -1.32 -9.78
CA TYR A 136 14.24 -1.02 -8.65
C TYR A 136 14.72 0.42 -8.68
N LYS A 137 14.71 1.07 -7.51
CA LYS A 137 15.19 2.44 -7.36
C LYS A 137 16.62 2.55 -7.88
N ASP A 138 16.87 3.52 -8.77
CA ASP A 138 18.15 3.73 -9.44
C ASP A 138 18.66 2.48 -10.18
N GLY A 139 17.75 1.57 -10.52
CA GLY A 139 18.09 0.34 -11.22
C GLY A 139 18.82 -0.71 -10.37
N VAL A 140 18.89 -0.50 -9.05
CA VAL A 140 19.67 -1.37 -8.17
C VAL A 140 18.75 -2.14 -7.24
N LYS A 141 18.87 -3.48 -7.27
CA LYS A 141 18.12 -4.36 -6.37
C LYS A 141 18.72 -4.27 -4.98
N THR A 142 18.18 -3.35 -4.17
CA THR A 142 18.65 -3.14 -2.80
C THR A 142 17.53 -3.49 -1.82
N PHE A 143 17.83 -4.41 -0.90
CA PHE A 143 16.91 -4.79 0.15
C PHE A 143 17.21 -3.97 1.40
N ASP A 144 16.20 -3.28 1.92
CA ASP A 144 16.30 -2.52 3.17
C ASP A 144 16.18 -3.51 4.33
N GLU A 145 17.28 -3.77 5.02
CA GLU A 145 17.33 -4.77 6.09
C GLU A 145 16.46 -4.39 7.29
N GLU A 146 16.37 -3.11 7.59
CA GLU A 146 15.61 -2.63 8.74
C GLU A 146 14.10 -2.70 8.47
N GLU A 147 13.67 -2.17 7.34
CA GLU A 147 12.26 -2.14 6.95
C GLU A 147 11.80 -3.42 6.27
N GLN A 148 12.75 -4.27 5.87
CA GLN A 148 12.51 -5.53 5.13
C GLN A 148 11.66 -5.33 3.89
N VAL A 149 12.02 -4.34 3.09
CA VAL A 149 11.35 -4.02 1.83
C VAL A 149 12.37 -3.75 0.73
N TYR A 150 11.91 -3.87 -0.52
CA TYR A 150 12.66 -3.37 -1.66
C TYR A 150 12.15 -1.98 -2.01
N ARG A 151 13.06 -1.09 -2.40
CA ARG A 151 12.66 0.24 -2.86
C ARG A 151 12.42 0.18 -4.37
N LEU A 152 11.19 0.39 -4.78
CA LEU A 152 10.82 0.45 -6.18
C LEU A 152 10.40 1.87 -6.56
N GLU A 153 10.48 2.17 -7.86
CA GLU A 153 10.09 3.48 -8.36
C GLU A 153 9.52 3.39 -9.78
N LYS A 154 8.75 4.39 -10.13
CA LYS A 154 8.32 4.66 -11.50
C LYS A 154 8.67 6.12 -11.79
N ARG A 155 9.46 6.35 -12.84
CA ARG A 155 9.80 7.70 -13.30
C ARG A 155 8.94 8.04 -14.51
N LYS A 156 8.50 9.28 -14.56
CA LYS A 156 7.64 9.76 -15.63
C LYS A 156 8.45 10.57 -16.64
#